data_1b1567cd6665f28770c4d2bb52bae881
#
_entry.id   1b1567cd6665f28770c4d2bb52bae881
#
_cell.length_a   1.000
_cell.length_b   1.000
_cell.length_c   1.000
_cell.angle_alpha   90.00
_cell.angle_beta   90.00
_cell.angle_gamma   90.00
#
_symmetry.space_group_name_H-M   'P 1'
#
loop_
_entity.id
_entity.type
_entity.pdbx_description
1 polymer ?
#
loop_
_entity_poly.entity_id
_entity_poly.type
_entity_poly.pdbx_seq_one_letter_code
_entity_poly.pdbx_strand_id
1 'polypeptide(L)'
;MTTAVIGGTGLNELEGLQVLREHAVTTPFGCTSAPVQEGHFDGGETLLFLHRHGGRGRPVPPHLVNYRANLWALRELGATRVVAANAVGAISTRFRPGRLVLPDQLIDYTWGREHSFDDGSSGRLMHVDFTEPFDPALRAAAHAAADSAEVPCADGATLAVVQGPRLETAAEVRRLAADGCDLVGMTTMPEAALAREGGLAYVAVCMVVNAAAGLSSAPITLEAIGATLRQETVLFGALLRALSARVSAG
;
A
#
# COMPACT_ATOMS: atom_id res chain seq x y z
N MET A 1 -15.01 -13.60 -2.51
CA MET A 1 -14.59 -12.21 -2.15
C MET A 1 -13.38 -11.84 -3.01
N THR A 2 -13.41 -10.74 -3.78
CA THR A 2 -12.29 -10.37 -4.67
C THR A 2 -11.24 -9.56 -3.93
N THR A 3 -9.99 -9.98 -4.01
CA THR A 3 -8.85 -9.25 -3.46
C THR A 3 -8.26 -8.32 -4.53
N ALA A 4 -8.08 -7.05 -4.19
CA ALA A 4 -7.29 -6.13 -4.99
C ALA A 4 -5.89 -5.94 -4.38
N VAL A 5 -4.89 -5.83 -5.23
CA VAL A 5 -3.52 -5.52 -4.87
C VAL A 5 -3.15 -4.18 -5.50
N ILE A 6 -2.66 -3.25 -4.68
CA ILE A 6 -2.11 -1.99 -5.18
C ILE A 6 -0.59 -2.07 -5.12
N GLY A 7 0.05 -2.12 -6.29
CA GLY A 7 1.50 -2.16 -6.45
C GLY A 7 2.14 -0.78 -6.25
N GLY A 8 3.08 -0.69 -5.32
CA GLY A 8 3.92 0.49 -5.10
C GLY A 8 5.20 0.49 -5.96
N THR A 9 6.16 1.33 -5.57
CA THR A 9 7.48 1.39 -6.20
C THR A 9 8.14 0.01 -6.22
N GLY A 10 8.69 -0.39 -7.36
CA GLY A 10 9.35 -1.69 -7.55
C GLY A 10 8.43 -2.85 -7.92
N LEU A 11 7.11 -2.70 -7.77
CA LEU A 11 6.11 -3.70 -8.18
C LEU A 11 5.51 -3.33 -9.54
N ASN A 12 6.32 -3.39 -10.59
CA ASN A 12 5.85 -3.19 -11.96
C ASN A 12 5.14 -4.42 -12.52
N GLU A 13 5.37 -5.57 -11.94
CA GLU A 13 4.71 -6.84 -12.24
C GLU A 13 4.62 -7.66 -10.95
N LEU A 14 3.55 -8.41 -10.77
CA LEU A 14 3.48 -9.45 -9.75
C LEU A 14 4.00 -10.75 -10.37
N GLU A 15 5.16 -11.20 -9.93
CA GLU A 15 5.76 -12.44 -10.42
C GLU A 15 4.82 -13.62 -10.24
N GLY A 16 4.56 -14.35 -11.35
CA GLY A 16 3.63 -15.47 -11.39
C GLY A 16 2.16 -15.10 -11.54
N LEU A 17 1.80 -13.81 -11.61
CA LEU A 17 0.44 -13.39 -11.93
C LEU A 17 0.17 -13.65 -13.42
N GLN A 18 -0.77 -14.53 -13.71
CA GLN A 18 -1.30 -14.74 -15.06
C GLN A 18 -2.42 -13.73 -15.32
N VAL A 19 -2.12 -12.69 -16.10
CA VAL A 19 -3.10 -11.66 -16.44
C VAL A 19 -4.06 -12.19 -17.48
N LEU A 20 -5.35 -12.17 -17.14
CA LEU A 20 -6.47 -12.62 -18.00
C LEU A 20 -7.06 -11.45 -18.78
N ARG A 21 -7.14 -10.28 -18.15
CA ARG A 21 -7.81 -9.09 -18.69
C ARG A 21 -7.23 -7.81 -18.10
N GLU A 22 -7.33 -6.73 -18.88
CA GLU A 22 -7.09 -5.37 -18.42
C GLU A 22 -8.38 -4.55 -18.51
N HIS A 23 -8.68 -3.80 -17.46
CA HIS A 23 -9.87 -2.95 -17.36
C HIS A 23 -9.48 -1.48 -17.38
N ALA A 24 -9.89 -0.76 -18.41
CA ALA A 24 -9.86 0.70 -18.43
C ALA A 24 -11.15 1.22 -17.82
N VAL A 25 -11.13 1.57 -16.55
CA VAL A 25 -12.33 2.02 -15.82
C VAL A 25 -12.48 3.52 -15.91
N THR A 26 -13.65 3.97 -16.38
CA THR A 26 -14.03 5.38 -16.28
C THR A 26 -14.64 5.64 -14.90
N THR A 27 -14.10 6.60 -14.16
CA THR A 27 -14.59 6.95 -12.84
C THR A 27 -15.12 8.37 -12.78
N PRO A 28 -16.00 8.70 -11.82
CA PRO A 28 -16.41 10.11 -11.59
C PRO A 28 -15.25 11.05 -11.26
N PHE A 29 -14.11 10.48 -10.83
CA PHE A 29 -12.94 11.22 -10.40
C PHE A 29 -11.83 11.28 -11.46
N GLY A 30 -12.12 10.85 -12.69
CA GLY A 30 -11.14 10.79 -13.77
C GLY A 30 -10.48 9.43 -13.93
N CYS A 31 -9.30 9.42 -14.55
CA CYS A 31 -8.59 8.18 -14.87
C CYS A 31 -7.87 7.58 -13.64
N THR A 32 -7.80 6.26 -13.59
CA THR A 32 -6.90 5.52 -12.72
C THR A 32 -5.43 5.74 -13.10
N SER A 33 -4.51 5.44 -12.19
CA SER A 33 -3.06 5.53 -12.46
C SER A 33 -2.60 4.64 -13.61
N ALA A 34 -3.26 3.49 -13.80
CA ALA A 34 -3.05 2.54 -14.89
C ALA A 34 -4.33 1.71 -15.09
N PRO A 35 -4.51 0.99 -16.20
CA PRO A 35 -5.54 -0.03 -16.32
C PRO A 35 -5.42 -1.05 -15.16
N VAL A 36 -6.57 -1.51 -14.65
CA VAL A 36 -6.60 -2.55 -13.61
C VAL A 36 -6.44 -3.89 -14.29
N GLN A 37 -5.45 -4.65 -13.90
CA GLN A 37 -5.23 -6.01 -14.37
C GLN A 37 -6.04 -7.00 -13.53
N GLU A 38 -6.74 -7.90 -14.18
CA GLU A 38 -7.43 -9.04 -13.57
C GLU A 38 -6.65 -10.31 -13.91
N GLY A 39 -6.33 -11.13 -12.92
CA GLY A 39 -5.54 -12.32 -13.12
C GLY A 39 -5.57 -13.24 -11.90
N HIS A 40 -4.80 -14.34 -11.94
CA HIS A 40 -4.68 -15.29 -10.84
C HIS A 40 -3.26 -15.83 -10.71
N PHE A 41 -2.93 -16.37 -9.53
CA PHE A 41 -1.72 -17.18 -9.32
C PHE A 41 -2.09 -18.66 -9.46
N ASP A 42 -1.38 -19.38 -10.32
CA ASP A 42 -1.45 -20.85 -10.45
C ASP A 42 -2.87 -21.43 -10.47
N GLY A 43 -3.81 -20.75 -11.15
CA GLY A 43 -5.22 -21.18 -11.22
C GLY A 43 -6.04 -20.94 -9.94
N GLY A 44 -5.50 -20.21 -8.97
CA GLY A 44 -6.20 -19.80 -7.76
C GLY A 44 -7.30 -18.76 -8.01
N GLU A 45 -7.80 -18.15 -6.94
CA GLU A 45 -8.80 -17.09 -7.04
C GLU A 45 -8.32 -15.90 -7.87
N THR A 46 -9.25 -15.33 -8.62
CA THR A 46 -9.00 -14.11 -9.39
C THR A 46 -8.75 -12.93 -8.45
N LEU A 47 -7.71 -12.16 -8.74
CA LEU A 47 -7.39 -10.91 -8.07
C LEU A 47 -7.31 -9.76 -9.06
N LEU A 48 -7.43 -8.55 -8.54
CA LEU A 48 -7.22 -7.31 -9.28
C LEU A 48 -5.86 -6.73 -8.91
N PHE A 49 -5.10 -6.24 -9.91
CA PHE A 49 -3.83 -5.58 -9.68
C PHE A 49 -3.80 -4.19 -10.30
N LEU A 50 -3.46 -3.18 -9.50
CA LEU A 50 -3.37 -1.80 -9.94
C LEU A 50 -1.97 -1.23 -9.67
N HIS A 51 -1.34 -0.69 -10.69
CA HIS A 51 -0.08 0.05 -10.59
C HIS A 51 -0.34 1.47 -10.05
N ARG A 52 -0.05 1.73 -8.78
CA ARG A 52 -0.26 3.04 -8.15
C ARG A 52 0.47 4.17 -8.88
N HIS A 53 1.66 3.89 -9.37
CA HIS A 53 2.56 4.87 -9.98
C HIS A 53 2.61 4.82 -11.51
N GLY A 54 1.55 4.31 -12.17
CA GLY A 54 1.41 4.35 -13.64
C GLY A 54 1.96 3.14 -14.39
N GLY A 55 2.58 2.16 -13.71
CA GLY A 55 3.09 0.93 -14.34
C GLY A 55 4.06 1.21 -15.50
N ARG A 56 3.76 0.65 -16.67
CA ARG A 56 4.55 0.87 -17.90
C ARG A 56 4.32 2.23 -18.56
N GLY A 57 3.35 3.01 -18.06
CA GLY A 57 3.04 4.34 -18.56
C GLY A 57 3.95 5.44 -17.99
N ARG A 58 3.47 6.69 -18.05
CA ARG A 58 4.16 7.82 -17.44
C ARG A 58 4.19 7.66 -15.91
N PRO A 59 5.36 7.76 -15.26
CA PRO A 59 5.46 7.67 -13.81
C PRO A 59 4.61 8.74 -13.12
N VAL A 60 3.78 8.34 -12.15
CA VAL A 60 2.94 9.23 -11.36
C VAL A 60 3.54 9.37 -9.96
N PRO A 61 4.01 10.58 -9.57
CA PRO A 61 4.57 10.78 -8.23
C PRO A 61 3.48 10.73 -7.15
N PRO A 62 3.81 10.45 -5.87
CA PRO A 62 2.85 10.22 -4.80
C PRO A 62 1.77 11.29 -4.64
N HIS A 63 2.14 12.56 -4.77
CA HIS A 63 1.24 13.70 -4.61
C HIS A 63 0.30 13.97 -5.80
N LEU A 64 0.52 13.28 -6.94
CA LEU A 64 -0.30 13.39 -8.15
C LEU A 64 -1.10 12.12 -8.45
N VAL A 65 -0.99 11.08 -7.62
CA VAL A 65 -1.81 9.87 -7.75
C VAL A 65 -3.28 10.22 -7.54
N ASN A 66 -4.12 9.79 -8.47
CA ASN A 66 -5.57 9.91 -8.32
C ASN A 66 -6.11 8.75 -7.47
N TYR A 67 -5.94 8.88 -6.15
CA TYR A 67 -6.34 7.86 -5.19
C TYR A 67 -7.84 7.57 -5.24
N ARG A 68 -8.68 8.61 -5.45
CA ARG A 68 -10.14 8.43 -5.59
C ARG A 68 -10.49 7.54 -6.77
N ALA A 69 -9.93 7.84 -7.95
CA ALA A 69 -10.18 7.03 -9.12
C ALA A 69 -9.69 5.58 -8.94
N ASN A 70 -8.53 5.40 -8.32
CA ASN A 70 -7.96 4.08 -8.08
C ASN A 70 -8.86 3.21 -7.18
N LEU A 71 -9.23 3.71 -5.99
CA LEU A 71 -10.06 2.95 -5.05
C LEU A 71 -11.49 2.76 -5.57
N TRP A 72 -12.05 3.78 -6.25
CA TRP A 72 -13.34 3.66 -6.89
C TRP A 72 -13.36 2.55 -7.94
N ALA A 73 -12.38 2.52 -8.84
CA ALA A 73 -12.29 1.52 -9.90
C ALA A 73 -12.18 0.10 -9.32
N LEU A 74 -11.37 -0.11 -8.30
CA LEU A 74 -11.25 -1.42 -7.65
C LEU A 74 -12.57 -1.87 -7.03
N ARG A 75 -13.29 -0.96 -6.37
CA ARG A 75 -14.62 -1.25 -5.82
C ARG A 75 -15.63 -1.61 -6.91
N GLU A 76 -15.71 -0.84 -7.99
CA GLU A 76 -16.63 -1.10 -9.13
C GLU A 76 -16.33 -2.44 -9.82
N LEU A 77 -15.08 -2.89 -9.81
CA LEU A 77 -14.69 -4.22 -10.30
C LEU A 77 -14.93 -5.33 -9.28
N GLY A 78 -15.58 -5.03 -8.16
CA GLY A 78 -16.02 -6.01 -7.17
C GLY A 78 -14.99 -6.36 -6.10
N ALA A 79 -13.91 -5.58 -5.95
CA ALA A 79 -13.01 -5.75 -4.82
C ALA A 79 -13.76 -5.56 -3.49
N THR A 80 -13.50 -6.44 -2.53
CA THR A 80 -14.00 -6.31 -1.15
C THR A 80 -12.86 -6.05 -0.16
N ARG A 81 -11.62 -6.30 -0.59
CA ARG A 81 -10.42 -6.07 0.21
C ARG A 81 -9.27 -5.59 -0.65
N VAL A 82 -8.38 -4.82 -0.05
CA VAL A 82 -7.19 -4.21 -0.69
C VAL A 82 -5.95 -4.52 0.12
N VAL A 83 -4.95 -5.11 -0.55
CA VAL A 83 -3.59 -5.29 -0.02
C VAL A 83 -2.67 -4.33 -0.75
N ALA A 84 -2.17 -3.32 -0.05
CA ALA A 84 -1.37 -2.26 -0.65
C ALA A 84 0.11 -2.40 -0.29
N ALA A 85 0.98 -2.52 -1.30
CA ALA A 85 2.42 -2.53 -1.11
C ALA A 85 2.97 -1.11 -0.97
N ASN A 86 3.81 -0.88 0.05
CA ASN A 86 4.40 0.41 0.35
C ASN A 86 5.91 0.27 0.62
N ALA A 87 6.75 0.92 -0.19
CA ALA A 87 8.17 1.07 0.12
C ALA A 87 8.32 2.16 1.19
N VAL A 88 8.99 1.84 2.31
CA VAL A 88 9.10 2.73 3.47
C VAL A 88 10.52 2.81 4.01
N GLY A 89 10.85 3.94 4.65
CA GLY A 89 12.04 4.10 5.46
C GLY A 89 11.76 3.70 6.92
N ALA A 90 12.71 3.00 7.56
CA ALA A 90 12.63 2.70 8.99
C ALA A 90 13.08 3.90 9.84
N ILE A 91 12.21 4.38 10.73
CA ILE A 91 12.53 5.37 11.76
C ILE A 91 13.00 4.64 13.02
N SER A 92 12.25 3.65 13.44
CA SER A 92 12.59 2.82 14.62
C SER A 92 13.58 1.71 14.25
N THR A 93 14.56 1.46 15.12
CA THR A 93 15.52 0.35 14.98
C THR A 93 14.90 -1.04 15.13
N ARG A 94 13.64 -1.13 15.55
CA ARG A 94 12.86 -2.38 15.57
C ARG A 94 12.68 -2.96 14.16
N PHE A 95 12.66 -2.10 13.14
CA PHE A 95 12.39 -2.48 11.76
C PHE A 95 13.65 -2.25 10.91
N ARG A 96 13.96 -3.22 10.07
CA ARG A 96 15.18 -3.20 9.24
C ARG A 96 14.85 -3.72 7.84
N PRO A 97 15.60 -3.32 6.81
CA PRO A 97 15.51 -3.92 5.48
C PRO A 97 15.60 -5.45 5.52
N GLY A 98 14.91 -6.11 4.59
CA GLY A 98 14.88 -7.57 4.50
C GLY A 98 13.69 -8.24 5.20
N ARG A 99 12.69 -7.44 5.62
CA ARG A 99 11.43 -7.95 6.18
C ARG A 99 10.26 -7.06 5.88
N LEU A 100 9.09 -7.66 5.80
CA LEU A 100 7.83 -6.94 5.70
C LEU A 100 7.38 -6.45 7.08
N VAL A 101 6.55 -5.40 7.09
CA VAL A 101 5.91 -4.90 8.31
C VAL A 101 4.43 -4.63 8.02
N LEU A 102 3.55 -5.10 8.89
CA LEU A 102 2.11 -4.79 8.88
C LEU A 102 1.85 -3.70 9.94
N PRO A 103 1.70 -2.43 9.53
CA PRO A 103 1.39 -1.37 10.48
C PRO A 103 -0.02 -1.58 11.05
N ASP A 104 -0.23 -1.13 12.28
CA ASP A 104 -1.53 -1.09 12.96
C ASP A 104 -2.07 0.33 13.07
N GLN A 105 -1.20 1.35 13.01
CA GLN A 105 -1.56 2.75 13.10
C GLN A 105 -0.85 3.59 12.04
N LEU A 106 -1.37 4.78 11.81
CA LEU A 106 -0.73 5.78 10.96
C LEU A 106 -0.94 7.20 11.51
N ILE A 107 -0.02 8.11 11.10
CA ILE A 107 -0.20 9.55 11.26
C ILE A 107 -0.09 10.19 9.89
N ASP A 108 -1.09 10.99 9.53
CA ASP A 108 -1.14 11.66 8.23
C ASP A 108 -0.51 13.05 8.28
N TYR A 109 0.57 13.23 7.54
CA TYR A 109 1.26 14.50 7.32
C TYR A 109 1.10 15.01 5.88
N THR A 110 0.19 14.41 5.12
CA THR A 110 -0.09 14.85 3.75
C THR A 110 -0.95 16.11 3.74
N TRP A 111 -0.95 16.83 2.64
CA TRP A 111 -1.75 18.04 2.45
C TRP A 111 -2.16 18.19 0.99
N GLY A 112 -3.28 18.85 0.73
CA GLY A 112 -3.76 19.13 -0.62
C GLY A 112 -4.14 17.90 -1.45
N ARG A 113 -4.34 16.73 -0.81
CA ARG A 113 -4.88 15.53 -1.44
C ARG A 113 -6.37 15.42 -1.22
N GLU A 114 -7.05 14.77 -2.13
CA GLU A 114 -8.49 14.50 -2.02
C GLU A 114 -8.70 13.26 -1.12
N HIS A 115 -9.22 13.49 0.08
CA HIS A 115 -9.36 12.49 1.14
C HIS A 115 -10.72 11.80 1.21
N SER A 116 -11.70 12.22 0.40
CA SER A 116 -13.07 11.71 0.42
C SER A 116 -13.62 11.55 -0.99
N PHE A 117 -14.53 10.61 -1.16
CA PHE A 117 -15.38 10.52 -2.35
C PHE A 117 -16.50 11.56 -2.36
N ASP A 118 -16.85 12.08 -1.19
CA ASP A 118 -17.86 13.13 -1.06
C ASP A 118 -17.25 14.50 -1.44
N ASP A 119 -17.82 15.11 -2.46
CA ASP A 119 -17.47 16.46 -2.92
C ASP A 119 -18.38 17.54 -2.34
N GLY A 120 -19.24 17.17 -1.36
CA GLY A 120 -20.24 18.04 -0.76
C GLY A 120 -21.54 18.17 -1.56
N SER A 121 -21.63 17.58 -2.76
CA SER A 121 -22.84 17.66 -3.60
C SER A 121 -23.97 16.76 -3.10
N SER A 122 -23.66 15.72 -2.32
CA SER A 122 -24.63 14.76 -1.82
C SER A 122 -25.62 15.34 -0.80
N GLY A 123 -25.28 16.48 -0.19
CA GLY A 123 -26.04 17.08 0.93
C GLY A 123 -26.02 16.21 2.19
N ARG A 124 -25.21 15.18 2.25
CA ARG A 124 -25.03 14.29 3.39
C ARG A 124 -23.63 14.44 3.93
N LEU A 125 -23.50 14.65 5.23
CA LEU A 125 -22.21 14.62 5.90
C LEU A 125 -21.90 13.18 6.30
N MET A 126 -20.79 12.62 5.81
CA MET A 126 -20.34 11.28 6.14
C MET A 126 -19.09 11.36 7.02
N HIS A 127 -19.17 10.82 8.22
CA HIS A 127 -18.00 10.58 9.06
C HIS A 127 -17.78 9.07 9.17
N VAL A 128 -16.60 8.61 8.79
CA VAL A 128 -16.22 7.21 8.97
C VAL A 128 -15.36 7.09 10.23
N ASP A 129 -15.60 6.04 11.03
CA ASP A 129 -14.69 5.70 12.12
C ASP A 129 -13.36 5.23 11.55
N PHE A 130 -12.29 5.90 11.94
CA PHE A 130 -10.94 5.65 11.48
C PHE A 130 -9.96 5.37 12.63
N THR A 131 -10.50 4.95 13.79
CA THR A 131 -9.72 4.55 14.96
C THR A 131 -8.75 3.42 14.63
N GLU A 132 -9.22 2.46 13.82
CA GLU A 132 -8.42 1.37 13.25
C GLU A 132 -8.28 1.59 11.74
N PRO A 133 -7.21 2.26 11.27
CA PRO A 133 -7.09 2.61 9.85
C PRO A 133 -6.91 1.40 8.93
N PHE A 134 -6.40 0.30 9.47
CA PHE A 134 -6.22 -0.97 8.77
C PHE A 134 -7.24 -1.99 9.27
N ASP A 135 -7.81 -2.79 8.36
CA ASP A 135 -8.80 -3.81 8.73
C ASP A 135 -8.16 -4.90 9.61
N PRO A 136 -8.64 -5.10 10.86
CA PRO A 136 -8.01 -6.05 11.78
C PRO A 136 -8.05 -7.49 11.30
N ALA A 137 -9.15 -7.91 10.64
CA ALA A 137 -9.31 -9.28 10.16
C ALA A 137 -8.37 -9.54 8.96
N LEU A 138 -8.29 -8.59 8.03
CA LEU A 138 -7.38 -8.69 6.89
C LEU A 138 -5.91 -8.63 7.33
N ARG A 139 -5.58 -7.80 8.34
CA ARG A 139 -4.25 -7.74 8.96
C ARG A 139 -3.86 -9.09 9.58
N ALA A 140 -4.74 -9.68 10.39
CA ALA A 140 -4.52 -10.99 10.99
C ALA A 140 -4.35 -12.08 9.92
N ALA A 141 -5.15 -12.05 8.86
CA ALA A 141 -5.03 -12.99 7.74
C ALA A 141 -3.70 -12.83 6.99
N ALA A 142 -3.24 -11.59 6.77
CA ALA A 142 -1.95 -11.31 6.13
C ALA A 142 -0.77 -11.79 7.02
N HIS A 143 -0.85 -11.58 8.33
CA HIS A 143 0.17 -12.08 9.27
C HIS A 143 0.24 -13.61 9.25
N ALA A 144 -0.91 -14.28 9.37
CA ALA A 144 -0.97 -15.73 9.31
C ALA A 144 -0.53 -16.31 7.93
N ALA A 145 -0.71 -15.55 6.85
CA ALA A 145 -0.19 -15.92 5.52
C ALA A 145 1.34 -15.79 5.47
N ALA A 146 1.90 -14.72 6.06
CA ALA A 146 3.35 -14.55 6.16
C ALA A 146 3.99 -15.69 6.94
N ASP A 147 3.42 -16.06 8.10
CA ASP A 147 3.89 -17.18 8.93
C ASP A 147 3.87 -18.50 8.15
N SER A 148 2.77 -18.79 7.44
CA SER A 148 2.65 -20.04 6.67
C SER A 148 3.59 -20.12 5.47
N ALA A 149 4.01 -18.99 4.93
CA ALA A 149 4.96 -18.88 3.83
C ALA A 149 6.41 -18.67 4.31
N GLU A 150 6.65 -18.71 5.62
CA GLU A 150 7.95 -18.42 6.25
C GLU A 150 8.54 -17.07 5.83
N VAL A 151 7.66 -16.10 5.56
CA VAL A 151 8.05 -14.73 5.19
C VAL A 151 8.36 -13.93 6.46
N PRO A 152 9.56 -13.34 6.59
CA PRO A 152 9.88 -12.47 7.71
C PRO A 152 8.96 -11.24 7.72
N CYS A 153 7.98 -11.23 8.62
CA CYS A 153 6.98 -10.17 8.73
C CYS A 153 6.85 -9.74 10.19
N ALA A 154 7.03 -8.46 10.45
CA ALA A 154 6.80 -7.87 11.76
C ALA A 154 5.39 -7.29 11.83
N ASP A 155 4.81 -7.29 13.02
CA ASP A 155 3.48 -6.75 13.30
C ASP A 155 3.54 -5.54 14.23
N GLY A 156 2.63 -4.59 14.03
CA GLY A 156 2.47 -3.42 14.88
C GLY A 156 3.54 -2.34 14.64
N ALA A 157 3.16 -1.29 13.94
CA ALA A 157 3.99 -0.11 13.69
C ALA A 157 3.10 1.10 13.41
N THR A 158 3.52 2.28 13.86
CA THR A 158 2.90 3.54 13.44
C THR A 158 3.60 4.05 12.18
N LEU A 159 2.85 4.16 11.08
CA LEU A 159 3.33 4.65 9.79
C LEU A 159 3.09 6.15 9.64
N ALA A 160 4.16 6.96 9.55
CA ALA A 160 4.06 8.33 9.09
C ALA A 160 3.81 8.35 7.57
N VAL A 161 2.77 9.06 7.13
CA VAL A 161 2.52 9.27 5.70
C VAL A 161 2.80 10.71 5.33
N VAL A 162 3.87 10.95 4.57
CA VAL A 162 4.32 12.29 4.18
C VAL A 162 3.98 12.60 2.73
N GLN A 163 4.03 13.88 2.37
CA GLN A 163 3.61 14.35 1.04
C GLN A 163 4.47 13.79 -0.11
N GLY A 164 5.79 13.69 0.08
CA GLY A 164 6.69 13.41 -1.05
C GLY A 164 6.61 14.49 -2.15
N PRO A 165 7.24 14.34 -3.32
CA PRO A 165 8.08 13.18 -3.72
C PRO A 165 9.50 13.22 -3.18
N ARG A 166 9.95 14.34 -2.56
CA ARG A 166 11.25 14.40 -1.90
C ARG A 166 11.27 13.53 -0.66
N LEU A 167 12.42 12.97 -0.34
CA LEU A 167 12.65 12.34 0.94
C LEU A 167 12.70 13.39 2.06
N GLU A 168 12.51 12.93 3.28
CA GLU A 168 12.47 13.74 4.48
C GLU A 168 13.88 14.33 4.79
N THR A 169 13.90 15.44 5.48
CA THR A 169 15.13 15.91 6.13
C THR A 169 15.39 15.14 7.43
N ALA A 170 16.61 15.09 7.89
CA ALA A 170 16.95 14.50 9.19
C ALA A 170 16.18 15.15 10.36
N ALA A 171 15.82 16.43 10.26
CA ALA A 171 15.01 17.12 11.26
C ALA A 171 13.54 16.65 11.25
N GLU A 172 12.96 16.45 10.05
CA GLU A 172 11.64 15.88 9.89
C GLU A 172 11.58 14.45 10.46
N VAL A 173 12.57 13.62 10.18
CA VAL A 173 12.63 12.25 10.73
C VAL A 173 12.72 12.27 12.26
N ARG A 174 13.50 13.17 12.88
CA ARG A 174 13.51 13.30 14.34
C ARG A 174 12.16 13.72 14.91
N ARG A 175 11.42 14.58 14.21
CA ARG A 175 10.05 14.95 14.61
C ARG A 175 9.11 13.77 14.51
N LEU A 176 9.11 13.04 13.39
CA LEU A 176 8.29 11.84 13.21
C LEU A 176 8.56 10.79 14.29
N ALA A 177 9.84 10.60 14.66
CA ALA A 177 10.22 9.73 15.77
C ALA A 177 9.63 10.21 17.12
N ALA A 178 9.68 11.54 17.39
CA ALA A 178 9.10 12.11 18.61
C ALA A 178 7.58 12.02 18.66
N ASP A 179 6.91 12.04 17.49
CA ASP A 179 5.46 11.81 17.36
C ASP A 179 5.08 10.32 17.49
N GLY A 180 6.05 9.41 17.68
CA GLY A 180 5.84 7.98 17.88
C GLY A 180 5.80 7.16 16.61
N CYS A 181 6.21 7.70 15.47
CA CYS A 181 6.23 6.95 14.21
C CYS A 181 7.42 6.00 14.13
N ASP A 182 7.18 4.80 13.65
CA ASP A 182 8.17 3.74 13.43
C ASP A 182 8.69 3.68 11.99
N LEU A 183 7.85 4.02 11.03
CA LEU A 183 8.09 3.95 9.60
C LEU A 183 7.68 5.26 8.93
N VAL A 184 8.26 5.55 7.77
CA VAL A 184 7.84 6.68 6.92
C VAL A 184 7.63 6.24 5.48
N GLY A 185 6.48 6.63 4.92
CA GLY A 185 6.08 6.38 3.54
C GLY A 185 5.27 7.54 2.97
N MET A 186 4.72 7.40 1.75
CA MET A 186 4.11 8.53 1.04
C MET A 186 2.72 8.26 0.49
N THR A 187 2.19 7.03 0.55
CA THR A 187 1.03 6.66 -0.28
C THR A 187 -0.14 6.06 0.46
N THR A 188 0.02 5.62 1.71
CA THR A 188 -1.04 5.01 2.50
C THR A 188 -2.21 5.99 2.78
N MET A 189 -1.94 7.30 2.81
CA MET A 189 -2.97 8.33 2.84
C MET A 189 -3.00 9.12 1.52
N PRO A 190 -4.19 9.36 0.98
CA PRO A 190 -5.54 9.09 1.50
C PRO A 190 -6.08 7.67 1.18
N GLU A 191 -5.26 6.75 0.69
CA GLU A 191 -5.67 5.42 0.21
C GLU A 191 -6.48 4.65 1.28
N ALA A 192 -5.98 4.58 2.52
CA ALA A 192 -6.65 3.90 3.63
C ALA A 192 -8.00 4.56 4.01
N ALA A 193 -8.07 5.90 4.04
CA ALA A 193 -9.30 6.62 4.34
C ALA A 193 -10.36 6.40 3.25
N LEU A 194 -9.97 6.49 1.98
CA LEU A 194 -10.86 6.22 0.86
C LEU A 194 -11.33 4.75 0.83
N ALA A 195 -10.46 3.81 1.16
CA ALA A 195 -10.85 2.40 1.28
C ALA A 195 -11.92 2.22 2.37
N ARG A 196 -11.74 2.83 3.54
CA ARG A 196 -12.71 2.80 4.65
C ARG A 196 -14.05 3.41 4.23
N GLU A 197 -14.04 4.59 3.60
CA GLU A 197 -15.24 5.26 3.10
C GLU A 197 -15.93 4.44 2.02
N GLY A 198 -15.17 3.77 1.15
CA GLY A 198 -15.67 2.88 0.10
C GLY A 198 -16.13 1.50 0.58
N GLY A 199 -16.03 1.19 1.88
CA GLY A 199 -16.39 -0.11 2.44
C GLY A 199 -15.44 -1.25 2.07
N LEU A 200 -14.19 -0.94 1.73
CA LEU A 200 -13.14 -1.91 1.41
C LEU A 200 -12.33 -2.22 2.66
N ALA A 201 -12.14 -3.49 2.99
CA ALA A 201 -11.13 -3.90 3.96
C ALA A 201 -9.74 -3.56 3.40
N TYR A 202 -8.92 -2.83 4.15
CA TYR A 202 -7.62 -2.34 3.66
C TYR A 202 -6.49 -2.72 4.62
N VAL A 203 -5.38 -3.22 4.05
CA VAL A 203 -4.12 -3.44 4.77
C VAL A 203 -2.95 -2.88 3.97
N ALA A 204 -2.04 -2.19 4.65
CA ALA A 204 -0.74 -1.83 4.10
C ALA A 204 0.29 -2.92 4.44
N VAL A 205 1.07 -3.33 3.44
CA VAL A 205 2.25 -4.18 3.62
C VAL A 205 3.46 -3.32 3.33
N CYS A 206 4.18 -2.96 4.37
CA CYS A 206 5.35 -2.09 4.28
C CYS A 206 6.61 -2.91 3.99
N MET A 207 7.29 -2.57 2.92
CA MET A 207 8.60 -3.07 2.51
C MET A 207 9.65 -2.09 3.02
N VAL A 208 10.45 -2.50 3.98
CA VAL A 208 11.47 -1.62 4.61
C VAL A 208 12.71 -1.57 3.72
N VAL A 209 12.86 -0.49 2.96
CA VAL A 209 13.92 -0.41 1.94
C VAL A 209 15.20 0.26 2.41
N ASN A 210 15.14 1.10 3.43
CA ASN A 210 16.29 1.81 4.01
C ASN A 210 15.99 2.30 5.44
N ALA A 211 17.01 2.71 6.16
CA ALA A 211 16.83 3.56 7.35
C ALA A 211 16.40 4.97 6.89
N ALA A 212 15.48 5.60 7.61
CA ALA A 212 15.01 6.95 7.28
C ALA A 212 16.15 7.99 7.30
N ALA A 213 15.94 9.12 6.65
CA ALA A 213 16.98 10.12 6.44
C ALA A 213 17.63 10.59 7.75
N GLY A 214 18.97 10.61 7.77
CA GLY A 214 19.76 11.03 8.93
C GLY A 214 19.95 9.98 10.02
N LEU A 215 19.42 8.75 9.85
CA LEU A 215 19.60 7.64 10.79
C LEU A 215 20.73 6.67 10.40
N SER A 216 21.32 6.87 9.22
CA SER A 216 22.48 6.14 8.73
C SER A 216 23.53 7.12 8.24
N SER A 217 24.82 6.75 8.34
CA SER A 217 25.93 7.51 7.74
C SER A 217 26.01 7.33 6.22
N ALA A 218 25.42 6.26 5.69
CA ALA A 218 25.38 6.01 4.25
C ALA A 218 24.32 6.91 3.58
N PRO A 219 24.60 7.48 2.41
CA PRO A 219 23.61 8.23 1.65
C PRO A 219 22.49 7.30 1.16
N ILE A 220 21.26 7.82 1.15
CA ILE A 220 20.12 7.13 0.56
C ILE A 220 20.21 7.30 -0.96
N THR A 221 20.40 6.22 -1.70
CA THR A 221 20.49 6.23 -3.16
C THR A 221 19.36 5.40 -3.77
N LEU A 222 18.90 5.79 -4.96
CA LEU A 222 17.88 5.04 -5.69
C LEU A 222 18.35 3.62 -6.04
N GLU A 223 19.65 3.43 -6.24
CA GLU A 223 20.25 2.14 -6.50
C GLU A 223 20.13 1.19 -5.30
N ALA A 224 20.49 1.67 -4.10
CA ALA A 224 20.37 0.90 -2.85
C ALA A 224 18.91 0.55 -2.55
N ILE A 225 18.00 1.53 -2.69
CA ILE A 225 16.55 1.31 -2.57
C ILE A 225 16.09 0.23 -3.56
N GLY A 226 16.49 0.33 -4.82
CA GLY A 226 16.10 -0.64 -5.86
C GLY A 226 16.65 -2.04 -5.60
N ALA A 227 17.85 -2.17 -5.05
CA ALA A 227 18.43 -3.48 -4.68
C ALA A 227 17.61 -4.15 -3.56
N THR A 228 17.26 -3.41 -2.51
CA THR A 228 16.43 -3.91 -1.41
C THR A 228 15.02 -4.23 -1.88
N LEU A 229 14.40 -3.36 -2.70
CA LEU A 229 13.06 -3.59 -3.24
C LEU A 229 12.95 -4.91 -4.00
N ARG A 230 13.94 -5.30 -4.78
CA ARG A 230 13.92 -6.59 -5.49
C ARG A 230 13.79 -7.79 -4.54
N GLN A 231 14.40 -7.73 -3.38
CA GLN A 231 14.28 -8.78 -2.35
C GLN A 231 12.91 -8.74 -1.68
N GLU A 232 12.48 -7.54 -1.29
CA GLU A 232 11.20 -7.32 -0.59
C GLU A 232 9.99 -7.67 -1.47
N THR A 233 10.07 -7.45 -2.80
CA THR A 233 8.99 -7.82 -3.72
C THR A 233 8.81 -9.33 -3.83
N VAL A 234 9.88 -10.11 -3.71
CA VAL A 234 9.79 -11.59 -3.63
C VAL A 234 9.05 -12.02 -2.36
N LEU A 235 9.39 -11.42 -1.22
CA LEU A 235 8.70 -11.68 0.05
C LEU A 235 7.22 -11.29 -0.02
N PHE A 236 6.92 -10.12 -0.58
CA PHE A 236 5.56 -9.66 -0.79
C PHE A 236 4.75 -10.60 -1.70
N GLY A 237 5.35 -11.07 -2.79
CA GLY A 237 4.73 -12.06 -3.69
C GLY A 237 4.42 -13.39 -3.00
N ALA A 238 5.33 -13.87 -2.13
CA ALA A 238 5.11 -15.08 -1.34
C ALA A 238 3.95 -14.91 -0.35
N LEU A 239 3.90 -13.78 0.37
CA LEU A 239 2.79 -13.43 1.26
C LEU A 239 1.46 -13.41 0.50
N LEU A 240 1.40 -12.75 -0.67
CA LEU A 240 0.17 -12.65 -1.45
C LEU A 240 -0.33 -14.01 -1.92
N ARG A 241 0.55 -14.88 -2.43
CA ARG A 241 0.17 -16.25 -2.82
C ARG A 241 -0.40 -17.04 -1.66
N ALA A 242 0.24 -16.97 -0.49
CA ALA A 242 -0.25 -17.65 0.72
C ALA A 242 -1.59 -17.08 1.20
N LEU A 243 -1.78 -15.75 1.13
CA LEU A 243 -3.03 -15.09 1.49
C LEU A 243 -4.16 -15.50 0.53
N SER A 244 -3.90 -15.52 -0.78
CA SER A 244 -4.86 -15.94 -1.81
C SER A 244 -5.30 -17.41 -1.61
N ALA A 245 -4.37 -18.32 -1.31
CA ALA A 245 -4.67 -19.72 -1.08
C ALA A 245 -5.56 -19.95 0.17
N ARG A 246 -5.39 -19.16 1.22
CA ARG A 246 -6.19 -19.27 2.47
C ARG A 246 -7.63 -18.83 2.28
N VAL A 247 -7.84 -17.86 1.41
CA VAL A 247 -9.17 -17.32 1.12
C VAL A 247 -10.02 -18.30 0.31
N SER A 248 -9.38 -19.11 -0.54
CA SER A 248 -10.04 -20.16 -1.32
C SER A 248 -10.49 -21.36 -0.47
N ALA A 249 -9.98 -21.49 0.75
CA ALA A 249 -10.22 -22.63 1.62
C ALA A 249 -11.29 -22.40 2.72
N GLY A 250 -11.81 -21.19 2.86
CA GLY A 250 -12.83 -20.80 3.85
C GLY A 250 -14.07 -20.20 3.20
#